data_9646f66fb16de59d2b52ba47184668ef
#
_entry.id   9646f66fb16de59d2b52ba47184668ef
#
_cell.length_a   1.000
_cell.length_b   1.000
_cell.length_c   1.000
_cell.angle_alpha   90.00
_cell.angle_beta   90.00
_cell.angle_gamma   90.00
#
_symmetry.space_group_name_H-M   'P 1'
#
loop_
_entity.id
_entity.type
_entity.pdbx_description
1 polymer ?
#
loop_
_entity_poly.entity_id
_entity_poly.type
_entity_poly.pdbx_seq_one_letter_code
_entity_poly.pdbx_strand_id
1 'polypeptide(L)' 'MDDKQFLYLTIEVSENQTVEQVVKEVVDEIEGYNWHVVAYDLNTHELYENRYLMTVYMEKR' A
#
# COMPACT_ATOMS: atom_id res chain seq x y z
N MET A 1 24.83 0.89 3.22
CA MET A 1 23.75 -0.05 2.96
C MET A 1 22.43 0.71 3.03
N ASP A 2 21.57 0.47 2.08
CA ASP A 2 20.32 1.21 1.98
C ASP A 2 19.20 0.49 2.71
N ASP A 3 18.60 1.16 3.70
CA ASP A 3 17.49 0.61 4.47
C ASP A 3 16.13 0.91 3.83
N LYS A 4 16.13 1.48 2.66
CA LYS A 4 14.92 1.86 1.94
C LYS A 4 14.53 0.79 0.95
N GLN A 5 13.24 0.51 0.86
CA GLN A 5 12.71 -0.46 -0.10
C GLN A 5 11.38 -0.01 -0.67
N PHE A 6 11.03 -0.61 -1.79
CA PHE A 6 9.71 -0.45 -2.40
C PHE A 6 8.95 -1.75 -2.29
N LEU A 7 7.65 -1.64 -2.19
CA LEU A 7 6.76 -2.77 -2.29
C LEU A 7 5.68 -2.44 -3.31
N TYR A 8 5.49 -3.33 -4.29
CA TYR A 8 4.43 -3.19 -5.29
C TYR A 8 3.35 -4.21 -4.99
N LEU A 9 2.12 -3.76 -4.88
CA LEU A 9 1.01 -4.66 -4.63
C LEU A 9 -0.26 -4.16 -5.30
N THR A 10 -1.22 -5.07 -5.43
CA THR A 10 -2.55 -4.74 -5.91
C THR A 10 -3.50 -4.83 -4.72
N ILE A 11 -4.30 -3.80 -4.52
CA ILE A 11 -5.33 -3.83 -3.49
C ILE A 11 -6.70 -3.87 -4.15
N GLU A 12 -7.64 -4.55 -3.50
CA GLU A 12 -9.03 -4.61 -3.93
C GLU A 12 -9.88 -3.92 -2.89
N VAL A 13 -10.77 -3.05 -3.35
CA VAL A 13 -11.68 -2.30 -2.49
C VAL A 13 -13.10 -2.81 -2.73
N SER A 14 -13.72 -3.38 -1.70
CA SER A 14 -15.09 -3.85 -1.81
C SER A 14 -16.08 -2.70 -1.65
N GLU A 15 -17.35 -2.97 -1.97
CA GLU A 15 -18.40 -1.95 -1.92
C GLU A 15 -18.57 -1.31 -0.54
N ASN A 16 -18.25 -2.05 0.51
CA ASN A 16 -18.41 -1.59 1.88
C ASN A 16 -17.18 -0.88 2.45
N GLN A 17 -16.16 -0.71 1.62
CA GLN A 17 -14.89 -0.12 2.05
C GLN A 17 -14.56 1.12 1.24
N THR A 18 -13.75 1.99 1.81
CA THR A 18 -13.16 3.09 1.06
C THR A 18 -11.72 2.73 0.72
N VAL A 19 -11.17 3.38 -0.29
CA VAL A 19 -9.76 3.21 -0.65
C VAL A 19 -8.89 3.53 0.54
N GLU A 20 -9.21 4.58 1.27
CA GLU A 20 -8.44 5.02 2.45
C GLU A 20 -8.39 3.94 3.53
N GLN A 21 -9.51 3.25 3.76
CA GLN A 21 -9.54 2.16 4.75
C GLN A 21 -8.60 1.02 4.37
N VAL A 22 -8.63 0.62 3.10
CA VAL A 22 -7.79 -0.47 2.62
C VAL A 22 -6.32 -0.07 2.68
N VAL A 23 -5.99 1.14 2.26
CA VAL A 23 -4.63 1.66 2.32
C VAL A 23 -4.12 1.67 3.76
N LYS A 24 -4.95 2.13 4.69
CA LYS A 24 -4.57 2.18 6.10
C LYS A 24 -4.26 0.78 6.64
N GLU A 25 -5.08 -0.20 6.30
CA GLU A 25 -4.86 -1.59 6.71
C GLU A 25 -3.52 -2.11 6.19
N VAL A 26 -3.20 -1.81 4.93
CA VAL A 26 -1.92 -2.23 4.34
C VAL A 26 -0.76 -1.55 5.05
N VAL A 27 -0.85 -0.26 5.28
CA VAL A 27 0.20 0.50 5.96
C VAL A 27 0.41 -0.02 7.37
N ASP A 28 -0.68 -0.24 8.11
CA ASP A 28 -0.59 -0.75 9.48
C ASP A 28 0.07 -2.13 9.52
N GLU A 29 -0.25 -2.99 8.57
CA GLU A 29 0.35 -4.32 8.48
C GLU A 29 1.84 -4.24 8.19
N ILE A 30 2.25 -3.41 7.26
CA ILE A 30 3.66 -3.22 6.92
C ILE A 30 4.43 -2.70 8.14
N GLU A 31 3.86 -1.73 8.84
CA GLU A 31 4.51 -1.16 10.02
C GLU A 31 4.59 -2.16 11.17
N GLY A 32 3.72 -3.14 11.19
CA GLY A 32 3.78 -4.23 12.16
C GLY A 32 5.00 -5.13 11.98
N TYR A 33 5.66 -5.10 10.83
CA TYR A 33 6.86 -5.89 10.54
C TYR A 33 8.16 -5.09 10.69
N ASN A 34 8.15 -4.06 11.50
CA ASN A 34 9.34 -3.23 11.78
C ASN A 34 9.77 -2.34 10.59
N TRP A 35 8.82 -2.02 9.73
CA TRP A 35 9.04 -1.06 8.66
C TRP A 35 8.31 0.23 8.96
N HIS A 36 8.87 1.33 8.47
CA HIS A 36 8.21 2.62 8.51
C HIS A 36 7.81 3.00 7.08
N VAL A 37 6.53 3.26 6.88
CA VAL A 37 6.03 3.69 5.57
C VAL A 37 6.25 5.19 5.44
N VAL A 38 7.07 5.56 4.47
CA VAL A 38 7.43 6.96 4.23
C VAL A 38 6.41 7.62 3.33
N ALA A 39 5.97 6.92 2.30
CA ALA A 39 5.02 7.42 1.33
C ALA A 39 4.42 6.26 0.56
N TYR A 40 3.38 6.52 -0.20
CA TYR A 40 2.81 5.54 -1.13
C TYR A 40 2.21 6.26 -2.33
N ASP A 41 2.08 5.53 -3.44
CA ASP A 41 1.39 5.99 -4.64
C ASP A 41 0.27 5.01 -4.97
N LEU A 42 -0.83 5.52 -5.46
CA LEU A 42 -1.95 4.72 -5.92
C LEU A 42 -2.25 5.05 -7.37
N ASN A 43 -2.43 4.00 -8.17
CA ASN A 43 -2.86 4.13 -9.55
C ASN A 43 -4.03 3.19 -9.78
N THR A 44 -4.95 3.59 -10.67
CA THR A 44 -6.08 2.73 -11.02
C THR A 44 -5.60 1.54 -11.83
N HIS A 45 -6.26 0.41 -11.64
CA HIS A 45 -6.00 -0.79 -12.43
C HIS A 45 -6.69 -0.64 -13.78
N GLU A 46 -6.00 -1.04 -14.86
CA GLU A 46 -6.55 -0.90 -16.21
C GLU A 46 -7.78 -1.77 -16.46
N LEU A 47 -7.85 -2.93 -15.84
CA LEU A 47 -8.87 -3.92 -16.12
C LEU A 47 -10.01 -3.96 -15.10
N TYR A 48 -9.77 -3.48 -13.89
CA TYR A 48 -10.73 -3.61 -12.79
C TYR A 48 -10.94 -2.28 -12.10
N GLU A 49 -12.18 -1.84 -12.02
CA GLU A 49 -12.53 -0.57 -11.39
C GLU A 49 -12.32 -0.55 -9.89
N ASN A 50 -12.42 -1.71 -9.24
CA ASN A 50 -12.29 -1.81 -7.79
C ASN A 50 -10.90 -2.21 -7.32
N ARG A 51 -9.92 -2.23 -8.22
CA ARG A 51 -8.55 -2.56 -7.89
C ARG A 51 -7.63 -1.38 -8.16
N TYR A 52 -6.58 -1.32 -7.35
CA TYR A 52 -5.59 -0.26 -7.44
C TYR A 52 -4.20 -0.85 -7.36
N LEU A 53 -3.28 -0.25 -8.12
CA LEU A 53 -1.88 -0.59 -8.03
C LEU A 53 -1.26 0.35 -6.99
N MET A 54 -0.69 -0.23 -5.96
CA MET A 54 -0.10 0.55 -4.87
C MET A 54 1.40 0.32 -4.82
N THR A 55 2.15 1.41 -4.79
CA THR A 55 3.58 1.38 -4.54
C THR A 55 3.82 1.97 -3.17
N VAL A 56 4.48 1.22 -2.32
CA VAL A 56 4.78 1.65 -0.96
C VAL A 56 6.28 1.89 -0.85
N TYR A 57 6.64 3.07 -0.37
CA TYR A 57 8.02 3.43 -0.10
C TYR A 57 8.23 3.33 1.40
N MET A 58 9.15 2.48 1.80
CA MET A 58 9.35 2.20 3.22
C MET A 58 10.81 2.14 3.57
N GLU A 59 11.10 2.37 4.84
CA GLU A 59 12.44 2.26 5.38
C GLU A 59 12.41 1.42 6.66
N LYS A 60 13.52 0.78 6.94
CA LYS A 60 13.63 -0.06 8.12
C LYS A 60 13.73 0.78 9.38
N ARG A 61 13.02 0.39 10.40
CA ARG A 61 13.10 1.02 11.72
C ARG A 61 14.38 0.72 12.46
#